data_22351706519371b70ec1610d4c56cd53
#
_entry.id   22351706519371b70ec1610d4c56cd53
#
_cell.length_a   1.000
_cell.length_b   1.000
_cell.length_c   1.000
_cell.angle_alpha   90.00
_cell.angle_beta   90.00
_cell.angle_gamma   90.00
#
_symmetry.space_group_name_H-M   'P 1'
#
loop_
_entity.id
_entity.type
_entity.pdbx_description
1 polymer ?
#
loop_
_entity_poly.entity_id
_entity_poly.type
_entity_poly.pdbx_seq_one_letter_code
_entity_poly.pdbx_strand_id
1 'polypeptide(L)'
;EICACLVGSEMCIRDSIKAVLVDDKNQPIASGGHEWENRYENGVWTYSLDDIWTGIQDCYQDMARDVKAKYDIELESVGAFGVSAMMHGYMPFNKEGELLVPFRTWRNNITGEASEKLMELFNYNIPQRWSIAHLYQAILNGEEHVKDIDYITTLEAYVHWKLTGKRVLGIGDAAGMFPIDTTKADYNQEMVDKFDELVAPYGFSWKLRDIMPKALVAGEDAGVLTEEGAKLLDVTGKLKAGIPMCPPEGDAGTGMVATNSVAVRTGNVSAGTSVFAMIVLEKELSRPYKEIDMVTTPSGHLVA
;
A
#
# COMPACT_ATOMS: atom_id res chain seq x y z
N GLU A 1 -18.38 -15.18 11.81
CA GLU A 1 -17.27 -15.06 10.85
C GLU A 1 -16.13 -14.30 11.52
N ILE A 2 -14.92 -14.82 11.42
CA ILE A 2 -13.73 -14.23 12.03
C ILE A 2 -12.93 -13.60 10.90
N CYS A 3 -12.57 -12.31 11.02
CA CYS A 3 -11.75 -11.58 10.06
C CYS A 3 -10.37 -11.34 10.66
N ALA A 4 -9.32 -11.68 9.92
CA ALA A 4 -7.94 -11.33 10.29
C ALA A 4 -7.49 -10.11 9.51
N CYS A 5 -6.90 -9.16 10.19
CA CYS A 5 -6.27 -7.99 9.57
C CYS A 5 -4.78 -7.99 9.92
N LEU A 6 -3.94 -7.98 8.90
CA LEU A 6 -2.51 -7.74 9.05
C LEU A 6 -2.29 -6.24 8.92
N VAL A 7 -1.95 -5.58 10.01
CA VAL A 7 -1.77 -4.13 10.06
C VAL A 7 -0.32 -3.81 10.39
N GLY A 8 0.36 -3.14 9.47
CA GLY A 8 1.60 -2.44 9.77
C GLY A 8 1.25 -1.06 10.33
N SER A 9 1.51 -0.81 11.61
CA SER A 9 1.15 0.44 12.28
C SER A 9 2.38 1.30 12.54
N GLU A 10 2.39 2.53 12.03
CA GLU A 10 3.40 3.55 12.30
C GLU A 10 3.23 4.29 13.64
N MET A 11 2.29 3.91 14.49
CA MET A 11 1.94 4.66 15.69
C MET A 11 2.92 4.53 16.85
N CYS A 12 4.09 3.91 16.68
CA CYS A 12 5.12 3.85 17.72
C CYS A 12 6.49 4.16 17.16
N ILE A 13 7.34 4.74 17.98
CA ILE A 13 8.78 5.02 17.77
C ILE A 13 9.58 3.77 17.32
N ARG A 14 8.94 2.59 17.30
CA ARG A 14 9.46 1.32 16.79
C ARG A 14 8.52 0.80 15.73
N ASP A 15 9.06 0.59 14.55
CA ASP A 15 8.32 -0.06 13.47
C ASP A 15 8.00 -1.50 13.89
N SER A 16 6.77 -1.92 13.67
CA SER A 16 6.33 -3.28 14.00
C SER A 16 5.29 -3.77 12.99
N ILE A 17 5.32 -5.07 12.73
CA ILE A 17 4.24 -5.77 12.03
C ILE A 17 3.29 -6.31 13.08
N LYS A 18 1.98 -6.18 12.84
CA LYS A 18 0.94 -6.68 13.74
C LYS A 18 -0.11 -7.46 12.97
N ALA A 19 -0.56 -8.56 13.55
CA ALA A 19 -1.74 -9.28 13.14
C ALA A 19 -2.81 -9.17 14.23
N VAL A 20 -4.05 -8.92 13.83
CA VAL A 20 -5.18 -8.85 14.73
C VAL A 20 -6.32 -9.70 14.18
N LEU A 21 -6.79 -10.63 14.99
CA LEU A 21 -7.99 -11.43 14.69
C LEU A 21 -9.18 -10.78 15.40
N VAL A 22 -10.24 -10.51 14.62
CA VAL A 22 -11.47 -9.91 15.15
C VAL A 22 -12.65 -10.88 15.01
N ASP A 23 -13.59 -10.79 15.94
CA ASP A 23 -14.85 -11.55 15.88
C ASP A 23 -15.90 -10.88 14.97
N ASP A 24 -17.10 -11.46 14.90
CA ASP A 24 -18.25 -10.96 14.15
C ASP A 24 -18.81 -9.61 14.65
N LYS A 25 -18.32 -9.13 15.78
CA LYS A 25 -18.63 -7.81 16.37
C LYS A 25 -17.48 -6.82 16.21
N ASN A 26 -16.47 -7.15 15.41
CA ASN A 26 -15.25 -6.39 15.23
C ASN A 26 -14.46 -6.18 16.55
N GLN A 27 -14.56 -7.12 17.50
CA GLN A 27 -13.77 -7.06 18.72
C GLN A 27 -12.48 -7.87 18.55
N PRO A 28 -11.30 -7.32 18.90
CA PRO A 28 -10.06 -8.07 18.88
C PRO A 28 -10.13 -9.27 19.83
N ILE A 29 -9.87 -10.47 19.33
CA ILE A 29 -9.90 -11.72 20.09
C ILE A 29 -8.53 -12.36 20.22
N ALA A 30 -7.64 -12.14 19.26
CA ALA A 30 -6.25 -12.58 19.32
C ALA A 30 -5.37 -11.59 18.55
N SER A 31 -4.08 -11.59 18.87
CA SER A 31 -3.11 -10.75 18.19
C SER A 31 -1.72 -11.39 18.15
N GLY A 32 -0.90 -10.94 17.21
CA GLY A 32 0.51 -11.27 17.11
C GLY A 32 1.31 -10.06 16.69
N GLY A 33 2.61 -10.09 16.93
CA GLY A 33 3.50 -8.98 16.64
C GLY A 33 4.92 -9.42 16.28
N HIS A 34 5.58 -8.59 15.51
CA HIS A 34 6.99 -8.71 15.18
C HIS A 34 7.60 -7.31 15.19
N GLU A 35 8.65 -7.09 15.96
CA GLU A 35 9.40 -5.84 15.96
C GLU A 35 10.50 -5.91 14.90
N TRP A 36 10.63 -4.87 14.07
CA TRP A 36 11.71 -4.75 13.10
C TRP A 36 12.34 -3.37 13.12
N GLU A 37 13.48 -3.22 12.47
CA GLU A 37 14.22 -1.97 12.44
C GLU A 37 14.19 -1.33 11.06
N ASN A 38 14.10 0.01 11.03
CA ASN A 38 14.32 0.78 9.81
C ASN A 38 15.75 0.63 9.33
N ARG A 39 15.93 0.42 8.04
CA ARG A 39 17.25 0.34 7.41
C ARG A 39 17.52 1.54 6.53
N TYR A 40 18.69 2.09 6.68
CA TYR A 40 19.22 3.12 5.79
C TYR A 40 20.48 2.60 5.13
N GLU A 41 20.37 2.22 3.86
CA GLU A 41 21.44 1.57 3.11
C GLU A 41 21.72 2.32 1.82
N ASN A 42 22.99 2.66 1.57
CA ASN A 42 23.43 3.35 0.35
C ASN A 42 22.64 4.64 0.03
N GLY A 43 22.22 5.38 1.05
CA GLY A 43 21.46 6.62 0.87
C GLY A 43 19.94 6.42 0.72
N VAL A 44 19.43 5.21 0.91
CA VAL A 44 18.02 4.86 0.75
C VAL A 44 17.44 4.24 2.03
N TRP A 45 16.29 4.74 2.47
CA TRP A 45 15.48 4.08 3.48
C TRP A 45 14.75 2.91 2.84
N THR A 46 15.01 1.71 3.33
CA THR A 46 14.57 0.45 2.72
C THR A 46 14.20 -0.61 3.74
N TYR A 47 13.59 -1.69 3.27
CA TYR A 47 13.45 -2.98 3.94
C TYR A 47 13.73 -4.09 2.92
N SER A 48 14.35 -5.20 3.36
CA SER A 48 14.50 -6.36 2.48
C SER A 48 13.18 -7.15 2.38
N LEU A 49 12.97 -7.82 1.24
CA LEU A 49 11.80 -8.69 1.08
C LEU A 49 11.82 -9.86 2.07
N ASP A 50 13.00 -10.36 2.41
CA ASP A 50 13.16 -11.45 3.38
C ASP A 50 12.74 -11.02 4.79
N ASP A 51 13.11 -9.79 5.21
CA ASP A 51 12.68 -9.26 6.50
C ASP A 51 11.16 -9.05 6.55
N ILE A 52 10.59 -8.53 5.45
CA ILE A 52 9.14 -8.35 5.33
C ILE A 52 8.42 -9.69 5.54
N TRP A 53 8.83 -10.74 4.82
CA TRP A 53 8.19 -12.05 4.94
C TRP A 53 8.46 -12.72 6.28
N THR A 54 9.67 -12.65 6.80
CA THR A 54 9.99 -13.17 8.14
C THR A 54 9.08 -12.51 9.18
N GLY A 55 8.96 -11.20 9.13
CA GLY A 55 8.12 -10.46 10.08
C GLY A 55 6.63 -10.78 9.95
N ILE A 56 6.10 -10.93 8.72
CA ILE A 56 4.69 -11.32 8.49
C ILE A 56 4.43 -12.73 9.00
N GLN A 57 5.33 -13.68 8.72
CA GLN A 57 5.22 -15.06 9.17
C GLN A 57 5.28 -15.18 10.70
N ASP A 58 6.23 -14.50 11.34
CA ASP A 58 6.35 -14.47 12.79
C ASP A 58 5.09 -13.89 13.45
N CYS A 59 4.59 -12.79 12.91
CA CYS A 59 3.40 -12.10 13.37
C CYS A 59 2.14 -13.00 13.26
N TYR A 60 1.98 -13.69 12.12
CA TYR A 60 0.90 -14.66 11.92
C TYR A 60 1.01 -15.84 12.88
N GLN A 61 2.21 -16.42 13.04
CA GLN A 61 2.46 -17.52 13.97
C GLN A 61 2.19 -17.13 15.43
N ASP A 62 2.55 -15.92 15.82
CA ASP A 62 2.29 -15.39 17.16
C ASP A 62 0.79 -15.28 17.42
N MET A 63 0.03 -14.72 16.45
CA MET A 63 -1.43 -14.67 16.52
C MET A 63 -2.06 -16.07 16.58
N ALA A 64 -1.58 -17.02 15.77
CA ALA A 64 -2.09 -18.40 15.78
C ALA A 64 -1.83 -19.10 17.12
N ARG A 65 -0.67 -18.84 17.77
CA ARG A 65 -0.37 -19.32 19.13
C ARG A 65 -1.31 -18.68 20.17
N ASP A 66 -1.61 -17.41 20.04
CA ASP A 66 -2.54 -16.70 20.94
C ASP A 66 -3.96 -17.27 20.84
N VAL A 67 -4.43 -17.58 19.61
CA VAL A 67 -5.71 -18.30 19.37
C VAL A 67 -5.69 -19.67 20.06
N LYS A 68 -4.62 -20.44 19.87
CA LYS A 68 -4.50 -21.77 20.47
C LYS A 68 -4.50 -21.71 21.99
N ALA A 69 -3.79 -20.75 22.57
CA ALA A 69 -3.70 -20.57 24.01
C ALA A 69 -5.02 -20.14 24.66
N LYS A 70 -5.80 -19.26 23.99
CA LYS A 70 -7.04 -18.71 24.52
C LYS A 70 -8.25 -19.61 24.33
N TYR A 71 -8.30 -20.30 23.18
CA TYR A 71 -9.52 -20.98 22.71
C TYR A 71 -9.33 -22.49 22.49
N ASP A 72 -8.09 -22.99 22.57
CA ASP A 72 -7.73 -24.38 22.25
C ASP A 72 -8.12 -24.79 20.80
N ILE A 73 -8.07 -23.82 19.87
CA ILE A 73 -8.41 -24.00 18.45
C ILE A 73 -7.13 -23.82 17.61
N GLU A 74 -6.94 -24.72 16.62
CA GLU A 74 -5.96 -24.49 15.56
C GLU A 74 -6.53 -23.51 14.54
N LEU A 75 -5.77 -22.48 14.17
CA LEU A 75 -6.22 -21.48 13.21
C LEU A 75 -6.01 -22.01 11.78
N GLU A 76 -7.03 -22.65 11.22
CA GLU A 76 -6.99 -23.23 9.87
C GLU A 76 -7.66 -22.32 8.82
N SER A 77 -8.55 -21.44 9.22
CA SER A 77 -9.29 -20.54 8.31
C SER A 77 -9.85 -19.35 9.08
N VAL A 78 -10.08 -18.25 8.35
CA VAL A 78 -10.78 -17.04 8.82
C VAL A 78 -11.80 -16.61 7.79
N GLY A 79 -12.70 -15.69 8.14
CA GLY A 79 -13.75 -15.19 7.25
C GLY A 79 -13.22 -14.36 6.08
N ALA A 80 -12.21 -13.53 6.35
CA ALA A 80 -11.49 -12.74 5.34
C ALA A 80 -10.13 -12.31 5.87
N PHE A 81 -9.20 -11.96 4.96
CA PHE A 81 -7.96 -11.26 5.27
C PHE A 81 -7.95 -9.85 4.68
N GLY A 82 -7.42 -8.89 5.43
CA GLY A 82 -7.03 -7.57 4.95
C GLY A 82 -5.54 -7.33 5.18
N VAL A 83 -4.90 -6.64 4.26
CA VAL A 83 -3.51 -6.18 4.38
C VAL A 83 -3.51 -4.67 4.40
N SER A 84 -2.87 -4.09 5.41
CA SER A 84 -2.64 -2.65 5.52
C SER A 84 -1.17 -2.40 5.83
N ALA A 85 -0.54 -1.48 5.13
CA ALA A 85 0.85 -1.12 5.38
C ALA A 85 1.09 0.38 5.14
N MET A 86 2.34 0.79 5.25
CA MET A 86 2.74 2.17 5.00
C MET A 86 2.41 2.60 3.58
N MET A 87 1.70 3.70 3.42
CA MET A 87 1.44 4.29 2.11
C MET A 87 2.72 4.67 1.37
N HIS A 88 2.60 4.80 0.05
CA HIS A 88 3.64 5.30 -0.83
C HIS A 88 4.83 4.36 -1.00
N GLY A 89 5.89 4.89 -1.60
CA GLY A 89 7.11 4.16 -1.87
C GLY A 89 7.18 3.60 -3.29
N TYR A 90 8.25 2.87 -3.57
CA TYR A 90 8.55 2.42 -4.91
C TYR A 90 9.15 1.02 -4.89
N MET A 91 8.41 0.07 -5.41
CA MET A 91 8.79 -1.34 -5.56
C MET A 91 8.60 -1.75 -7.02
N PRO A 92 9.63 -1.59 -7.89
CA PRO A 92 9.56 -2.01 -9.28
C PRO A 92 9.97 -3.48 -9.44
N PHE A 93 9.19 -4.24 -10.19
CA PHE A 93 9.41 -5.65 -10.46
C PHE A 93 9.54 -5.91 -11.95
N ASN A 94 10.37 -6.90 -12.32
CA ASN A 94 10.44 -7.43 -13.68
C ASN A 94 9.33 -8.47 -13.94
N LYS A 95 9.33 -9.04 -15.16
CA LYS A 95 8.35 -10.07 -15.57
C LYS A 95 8.43 -11.36 -14.76
N GLU A 96 9.61 -11.67 -14.24
CA GLU A 96 9.88 -12.81 -13.38
C GLU A 96 9.41 -12.58 -11.94
N GLY A 97 9.00 -11.34 -11.61
CA GLY A 97 8.54 -10.94 -10.27
C GLY A 97 9.69 -10.71 -9.29
N GLU A 98 10.87 -10.39 -9.79
CA GLU A 98 12.04 -10.01 -9.01
C GLU A 98 12.06 -8.49 -8.80
N LEU A 99 12.39 -8.05 -7.60
CA LEU A 99 12.54 -6.64 -7.25
C LEU A 99 13.81 -6.08 -7.91
N LEU A 100 13.65 -5.08 -8.78
CA LEU A 100 14.73 -4.56 -9.61
C LEU A 100 15.72 -3.66 -8.88
N VAL A 101 15.26 -2.94 -7.86
CA VAL A 101 16.07 -2.09 -6.98
C VAL A 101 15.56 -2.22 -5.55
N PRO A 102 16.37 -1.88 -4.52
CA PRO A 102 15.89 -1.89 -3.14
C PRO A 102 14.60 -1.09 -2.98
N PHE A 103 13.67 -1.59 -2.17
CA PHE A 103 12.42 -0.90 -1.86
C PHE A 103 12.71 0.52 -1.34
N ARG A 104 12.20 1.55 -2.02
CA ARG A 104 12.30 2.96 -1.58
C ARG A 104 11.05 3.31 -0.81
N THR A 105 11.16 3.39 0.53
CA THR A 105 10.04 3.68 1.42
C THR A 105 9.60 5.15 1.34
N TRP A 106 8.47 5.49 1.95
CA TRP A 106 7.95 6.85 2.06
C TRP A 106 8.92 7.87 2.69
N ARG A 107 9.93 7.41 3.43
CA ARG A 107 10.95 8.26 4.09
C ARG A 107 11.95 8.89 3.14
N ASN A 108 11.96 8.44 1.88
CA ASN A 108 12.92 8.92 0.90
C ASN A 108 12.47 10.24 0.27
N ASN A 109 13.26 11.29 0.46
CA ASN A 109 13.09 12.62 -0.13
C ASN A 109 14.15 12.85 -1.21
N ILE A 110 14.28 11.94 -2.16
CA ILE A 110 15.33 11.94 -3.21
C ILE A 110 14.77 12.24 -4.60
N THR A 111 13.53 12.69 -4.71
CA THR A 111 12.77 12.84 -5.95
C THR A 111 12.32 14.28 -6.20
N GLY A 112 13.08 15.27 -5.68
CA GLY A 112 12.70 16.68 -5.73
C GLY A 112 12.50 17.19 -7.15
N GLU A 113 13.43 16.89 -8.07
CA GLU A 113 13.35 17.31 -9.46
C GLU A 113 12.14 16.71 -10.17
N ALA A 114 11.91 15.42 -9.99
CA ALA A 114 10.75 14.73 -10.58
C ALA A 114 9.43 15.27 -10.04
N SER A 115 9.35 15.48 -8.72
CA SER A 115 8.17 16.05 -8.06
C SER A 115 7.82 17.42 -8.64
N GLU A 116 8.76 18.34 -8.77
CA GLU A 116 8.54 19.68 -9.33
C GLU A 116 8.05 19.64 -10.78
N LYS A 117 8.72 18.85 -11.63
CA LYS A 117 8.35 18.70 -13.04
C LYS A 117 6.95 18.09 -13.22
N LEU A 118 6.60 17.09 -12.42
CA LEU A 118 5.29 16.46 -12.47
C LEU A 118 4.20 17.38 -11.93
N MET A 119 4.47 18.17 -10.88
CA MET A 119 3.53 19.20 -10.40
C MET A 119 3.20 20.24 -11.49
N GLU A 120 4.21 20.69 -12.23
CA GLU A 120 4.01 21.62 -13.34
C GLU A 120 3.19 20.97 -14.47
N LEU A 121 3.54 19.73 -14.86
CA LEU A 121 2.88 18.99 -15.93
C LEU A 121 1.39 18.73 -15.64
N PHE A 122 1.09 18.30 -14.43
CA PHE A 122 -0.25 17.88 -14.04
C PHE A 122 -1.10 19.02 -13.47
N ASN A 123 -0.48 20.13 -13.08
CA ASN A 123 -1.12 21.15 -12.23
C ASN A 123 -1.77 20.53 -10.99
N TYR A 124 -1.04 19.60 -10.35
CA TYR A 124 -1.48 18.81 -9.21
C TYR A 124 -0.30 18.60 -8.24
N ASN A 125 -0.54 18.59 -6.92
CA ASN A 125 0.55 18.35 -5.98
C ASN A 125 1.03 16.89 -6.07
N ILE A 126 2.31 16.70 -6.34
CA ILE A 126 2.97 15.38 -6.41
C ILE A 126 4.08 15.35 -5.35
N PRO A 127 3.80 14.84 -4.16
CA PRO A 127 4.80 14.72 -3.11
C PRO A 127 5.97 13.81 -3.49
N GLN A 128 7.15 14.12 -2.97
CA GLN A 128 8.38 13.37 -3.29
C GLN A 128 8.30 11.88 -2.96
N ARG A 129 7.49 11.49 -1.98
CA ARG A 129 7.33 10.10 -1.52
C ARG A 129 6.42 9.24 -2.41
N TRP A 130 5.69 9.84 -3.36
CA TRP A 130 4.79 9.12 -4.24
C TRP A 130 5.53 8.23 -5.24
N SER A 131 4.94 7.09 -5.59
CA SER A 131 5.56 6.11 -6.51
C SER A 131 5.90 6.71 -7.87
N ILE A 132 5.03 7.58 -8.41
CA ILE A 132 5.27 8.25 -9.69
C ILE A 132 6.47 9.21 -9.64
N ALA A 133 6.69 9.89 -8.51
CA ALA A 133 7.86 10.75 -8.33
C ALA A 133 9.16 9.92 -8.33
N HIS A 134 9.14 8.76 -7.68
CA HIS A 134 10.27 7.83 -7.69
C HIS A 134 10.55 7.25 -9.08
N LEU A 135 9.50 6.83 -9.80
CA LEU A 135 9.63 6.33 -11.17
C LEU A 135 10.23 7.41 -12.09
N TYR A 136 9.69 8.62 -12.05
CA TYR A 136 10.20 9.68 -12.92
C TYR A 136 11.60 10.14 -12.53
N GLN A 137 11.93 10.15 -11.25
CA GLN A 137 13.30 10.44 -10.82
C GLN A 137 14.29 9.37 -11.31
N ALA A 138 13.91 8.10 -11.27
CA ALA A 138 14.73 7.01 -11.81
C ALA A 138 14.97 7.19 -13.33
N ILE A 139 13.95 7.64 -14.07
CA ILE A 139 14.08 7.98 -15.49
C ILE A 139 15.05 9.15 -15.70
N LEU A 140 14.90 10.23 -14.94
CA LEU A 140 15.78 11.40 -15.02
C LEU A 140 17.24 11.05 -14.68
N ASN A 141 17.45 10.15 -13.73
CA ASN A 141 18.77 9.66 -13.34
C ASN A 141 19.38 8.68 -14.37
N GLY A 142 18.60 8.21 -15.35
CA GLY A 142 19.03 7.18 -16.30
C GLY A 142 19.25 5.81 -15.64
N GLU A 143 18.49 5.47 -14.61
CA GLU A 143 18.62 4.19 -13.90
C GLU A 143 18.24 3.03 -14.83
N GLU A 144 19.14 2.06 -14.98
CA GLU A 144 19.02 0.98 -15.98
C GLU A 144 17.78 0.09 -15.79
N HIS A 145 17.33 -0.09 -14.54
CA HIS A 145 16.19 -0.96 -14.21
C HIS A 145 14.86 -0.50 -14.83
N VAL A 146 14.73 0.80 -15.16
CA VAL A 146 13.47 1.38 -15.64
C VAL A 146 12.94 0.70 -16.92
N LYS A 147 13.84 0.27 -17.81
CA LYS A 147 13.48 -0.41 -19.06
C LYS A 147 12.89 -1.81 -18.86
N ASP A 148 13.21 -2.45 -17.72
CA ASP A 148 12.86 -3.83 -17.41
C ASP A 148 11.62 -3.92 -16.48
N ILE A 149 10.99 -2.77 -16.16
CA ILE A 149 9.80 -2.73 -15.30
C ILE A 149 8.62 -3.39 -16.01
N ASP A 150 7.98 -4.32 -15.30
CA ASP A 150 6.71 -4.95 -15.65
C ASP A 150 5.60 -4.62 -14.65
N TYR A 151 5.98 -4.23 -13.43
CA TYR A 151 5.04 -3.88 -12.38
C TYR A 151 5.68 -2.96 -11.34
N ILE A 152 4.98 -1.90 -10.96
CA ILE A 152 5.32 -1.06 -9.81
C ILE A 152 4.20 -1.13 -8.77
N THR A 153 4.57 -1.15 -7.49
CA THR A 153 3.58 -1.28 -6.42
C THR A 153 4.08 -0.70 -5.10
N THR A 154 3.21 -0.70 -4.10
CA THR A 154 3.46 -0.40 -2.69
C THR A 154 3.55 -1.69 -1.88
N LEU A 155 3.88 -1.58 -0.59
CA LEU A 155 4.17 -2.75 0.25
C LEU A 155 2.94 -3.66 0.44
N GLU A 156 1.78 -3.09 0.77
CA GLU A 156 0.54 -3.85 1.01
C GLU A 156 0.06 -4.56 -0.25
N ALA A 157 0.17 -3.91 -1.41
CA ALA A 157 -0.19 -4.54 -2.67
C ALA A 157 0.83 -5.62 -3.08
N TYR A 158 2.12 -5.46 -2.75
CA TYR A 158 3.12 -6.52 -2.91
C TYR A 158 2.76 -7.76 -2.08
N VAL A 159 2.46 -7.59 -0.80
CA VAL A 159 2.07 -8.70 0.07
C VAL A 159 0.79 -9.36 -0.45
N HIS A 160 -0.22 -8.57 -0.79
CA HIS A 160 -1.46 -9.08 -1.38
C HIS A 160 -1.23 -9.86 -2.68
N TRP A 161 -0.42 -9.33 -3.59
CA TRP A 161 -0.07 -10.01 -4.83
C TRP A 161 0.58 -11.38 -4.58
N LYS A 162 1.50 -11.47 -3.64
CA LYS A 162 2.14 -12.76 -3.29
C LYS A 162 1.17 -13.75 -2.65
N LEU A 163 0.15 -13.28 -1.92
CA LEU A 163 -0.86 -14.13 -1.29
C LEU A 163 -1.96 -14.58 -2.27
N THR A 164 -2.28 -13.78 -3.29
CA THR A 164 -3.45 -13.99 -4.17
C THR A 164 -3.13 -14.18 -5.64
N GLY A 165 -1.93 -13.81 -6.07
CA GLY A 165 -1.58 -13.69 -7.49
C GLY A 165 -2.18 -12.46 -8.19
N LYS A 166 -2.98 -11.62 -7.50
CA LYS A 166 -3.67 -10.46 -8.08
C LYS A 166 -2.88 -9.17 -7.88
N ARG A 167 -2.67 -8.41 -8.95
CA ARG A 167 -2.01 -7.09 -8.96
C ARG A 167 -3.07 -5.99 -8.79
N VAL A 168 -3.58 -5.84 -7.57
CA VAL A 168 -4.61 -4.86 -7.20
C VAL A 168 -4.16 -4.04 -6.00
N LEU A 169 -4.77 -2.88 -5.83
CA LEU A 169 -4.48 -1.94 -4.74
C LEU A 169 -5.75 -1.20 -4.35
N GLY A 170 -5.97 -0.96 -3.06
CA GLY A 170 -7.04 -0.12 -2.57
C GLY A 170 -6.89 1.31 -3.08
N ILE A 171 -8.02 1.94 -3.41
CA ILE A 171 -8.01 3.27 -4.05
C ILE A 171 -7.40 4.35 -3.15
N GLY A 172 -7.48 4.18 -1.83
CA GLY A 172 -6.86 5.10 -0.86
C GLY A 172 -5.34 5.13 -1.00
N ASP A 173 -4.69 3.97 -1.13
CA ASP A 173 -3.25 3.92 -1.35
C ASP A 173 -2.87 4.17 -2.81
N ALA A 174 -3.68 3.72 -3.78
CA ALA A 174 -3.49 4.05 -5.19
C ALA A 174 -3.41 5.57 -5.43
N ALA A 175 -4.16 6.36 -4.64
CA ALA A 175 -4.08 7.82 -4.62
C ALA A 175 -2.72 8.36 -4.15
N GLY A 176 -1.95 7.56 -3.43
CA GLY A 176 -0.57 7.86 -3.04
C GLY A 176 0.49 7.38 -4.03
N MET A 177 0.10 6.62 -5.05
CA MET A 177 0.96 6.27 -6.18
C MET A 177 0.86 7.29 -7.32
N PHE A 178 -0.37 7.65 -7.67
CA PHE A 178 -0.71 8.52 -8.80
C PHE A 178 -2.07 9.19 -8.58
N PRO A 179 -2.34 10.40 -9.15
CA PRO A 179 -3.62 11.08 -9.01
C PRO A 179 -4.83 10.24 -9.43
N ILE A 180 -5.89 10.27 -8.64
CA ILE A 180 -7.15 9.55 -8.87
C ILE A 180 -8.22 10.49 -9.45
N ASP A 181 -8.96 10.00 -10.43
CA ASP A 181 -10.26 10.54 -10.84
C ASP A 181 -11.36 9.91 -9.97
N THR A 182 -11.81 10.63 -8.95
CA THR A 182 -12.80 10.13 -7.99
C THR A 182 -14.17 9.86 -8.61
N THR A 183 -14.45 10.43 -9.80
CA THR A 183 -15.71 10.20 -10.52
C THR A 183 -15.73 8.84 -11.22
N LYS A 184 -14.54 8.30 -11.53
CA LYS A 184 -14.36 7.00 -12.18
C LYS A 184 -13.86 5.93 -11.23
N ALA A 185 -13.45 6.34 -10.02
CA ALA A 185 -12.76 5.49 -9.04
C ALA A 185 -11.54 4.76 -9.65
N ASP A 186 -10.75 5.49 -10.44
CA ASP A 186 -9.54 4.99 -11.11
C ASP A 186 -8.52 6.12 -11.27
N TYR A 187 -7.32 5.77 -11.70
CA TYR A 187 -6.28 6.76 -12.01
C TYR A 187 -6.74 7.79 -13.03
N ASN A 188 -6.30 9.04 -12.87
CA ASN A 188 -6.65 10.12 -13.77
C ASN A 188 -6.02 9.90 -15.16
N GLN A 189 -6.83 9.48 -16.12
CA GLN A 189 -6.37 9.10 -17.45
C GLN A 189 -5.70 10.24 -18.21
N GLU A 190 -6.18 11.48 -18.06
CA GLU A 190 -5.55 12.64 -18.71
C GLU A 190 -4.10 12.83 -18.23
N MET A 191 -3.86 12.64 -16.92
CA MET A 191 -2.52 12.74 -16.35
C MET A 191 -1.65 11.55 -16.74
N VAL A 192 -2.23 10.34 -16.85
CA VAL A 192 -1.54 9.16 -17.39
C VAL A 192 -1.07 9.40 -18.82
N ASP A 193 -1.93 9.92 -19.69
CA ASP A 193 -1.59 10.22 -21.08
C ASP A 193 -0.46 11.28 -21.16
N LYS A 194 -0.53 12.33 -20.35
CA LYS A 194 0.54 13.34 -20.24
C LYS A 194 1.87 12.74 -19.78
N PHE A 195 1.85 11.81 -18.83
CA PHE A 195 3.06 11.13 -18.38
C PHE A 195 3.64 10.23 -19.48
N ASP A 196 2.79 9.46 -20.16
CA ASP A 196 3.21 8.60 -21.26
C ASP A 196 3.82 9.43 -22.42
N GLU A 197 3.27 10.60 -22.72
CA GLU A 197 3.85 11.54 -23.68
C GLU A 197 5.21 12.09 -23.21
N LEU A 198 5.32 12.45 -21.93
CA LEU A 198 6.56 12.96 -21.33
C LEU A 198 7.70 11.95 -21.45
N VAL A 199 7.42 10.66 -21.25
CA VAL A 199 8.45 9.60 -21.25
C VAL A 199 8.61 8.90 -22.60
N ALA A 200 7.77 9.21 -23.61
CA ALA A 200 7.85 8.62 -24.95
C ALA A 200 9.25 8.71 -25.61
N PRO A 201 10.02 9.82 -25.47
CA PRO A 201 11.37 9.92 -26.04
C PRO A 201 12.37 8.88 -25.52
N TYR A 202 12.13 8.29 -24.34
CA TYR A 202 13.02 7.26 -23.76
C TYR A 202 12.82 5.88 -24.38
N GLY A 203 11.69 5.65 -25.10
CA GLY A 203 11.44 4.43 -25.86
C GLY A 203 11.18 3.18 -25.02
N PHE A 204 10.59 3.33 -23.82
CA PHE A 204 10.21 2.20 -22.98
C PHE A 204 9.15 1.32 -23.65
N SER A 205 9.19 0.00 -23.39
CA SER A 205 8.23 -0.98 -23.93
C SER A 205 6.90 -1.00 -23.20
N TRP A 206 6.81 -0.35 -22.04
CA TRP A 206 5.64 -0.26 -21.18
C TRP A 206 4.95 1.10 -21.29
N LYS A 207 3.67 1.13 -20.94
CA LYS A 207 2.91 2.33 -20.63
C LYS A 207 2.60 2.37 -19.15
N LEU A 208 2.38 3.57 -18.59
CA LEU A 208 2.18 3.71 -17.15
C LEU A 208 1.07 2.81 -16.61
N ARG A 209 -0.08 2.75 -17.30
CA ARG A 209 -1.20 1.88 -16.87
C ARG A 209 -0.90 0.40 -16.89
N ASP A 210 0.00 -0.05 -17.76
CA ASP A 210 0.35 -1.48 -17.88
C ASP A 210 1.15 -1.97 -16.67
N ILE A 211 1.90 -1.05 -16.05
CA ILE A 211 2.80 -1.37 -14.93
C ILE A 211 2.24 -1.03 -13.56
N MET A 212 1.10 -0.33 -13.47
CA MET A 212 0.44 0.00 -12.19
C MET A 212 -0.60 -1.06 -11.78
N PRO A 213 -0.85 -1.24 -10.47
CA PRO A 213 -1.93 -2.09 -9.99
C PRO A 213 -3.30 -1.55 -10.44
N LYS A 214 -4.29 -2.45 -10.52
CA LYS A 214 -5.68 -2.02 -10.68
C LYS A 214 -6.18 -1.45 -9.36
N ALA A 215 -6.71 -0.22 -9.37
CA ALA A 215 -7.34 0.38 -8.20
C ALA A 215 -8.70 -0.29 -7.92
N LEU A 216 -8.99 -0.52 -6.64
CA LEU A 216 -10.25 -1.09 -6.14
C LEU A 216 -10.79 -0.24 -4.99
N VAL A 217 -12.09 -0.03 -4.94
CA VAL A 217 -12.72 0.56 -3.76
C VAL A 217 -12.97 -0.51 -2.68
N ALA A 218 -13.07 -0.08 -1.44
CA ALA A 218 -13.37 -0.98 -0.32
C ALA A 218 -14.66 -1.78 -0.58
N GLY A 219 -14.59 -3.11 -0.39
CA GLY A 219 -15.70 -4.03 -0.63
C GLY A 219 -15.72 -4.68 -2.01
N GLU A 220 -14.88 -4.25 -2.94
CA GLU A 220 -14.71 -4.96 -4.22
C GLU A 220 -13.91 -6.26 -4.04
N ASP A 221 -14.10 -7.18 -5.00
CA ASP A 221 -13.41 -8.47 -5.02
C ASP A 221 -11.92 -8.30 -5.35
N ALA A 222 -11.08 -8.55 -4.36
CA ALA A 222 -9.62 -8.55 -4.50
C ALA A 222 -9.03 -9.97 -4.66
N GLY A 223 -9.87 -10.99 -4.76
CA GLY A 223 -9.49 -12.39 -4.91
C GLY A 223 -9.48 -13.15 -3.59
N VAL A 224 -8.83 -14.30 -3.61
CA VAL A 224 -8.76 -15.22 -2.49
C VAL A 224 -7.31 -15.63 -2.21
N LEU A 225 -7.03 -16.01 -0.98
CA LEU A 225 -5.76 -16.63 -0.59
C LEU A 225 -5.53 -17.90 -1.40
N THR A 226 -4.43 -17.98 -2.13
CA THR A 226 -4.07 -19.17 -2.91
C THR A 226 -3.41 -20.24 -2.03
N GLU A 227 -3.20 -21.46 -2.57
CA GLU A 227 -2.45 -22.51 -1.85
C GLU A 227 -0.99 -22.09 -1.60
N GLU A 228 -0.38 -21.42 -2.58
CA GLU A 228 0.98 -20.90 -2.47
C GLU A 228 1.03 -19.76 -1.43
N GLY A 229 0.05 -18.87 -1.47
CA GLY A 229 -0.08 -17.77 -0.50
C GLY A 229 -0.30 -18.28 0.93
N ALA A 230 -1.13 -19.31 1.11
CA ALA A 230 -1.35 -19.93 2.42
C ALA A 230 -0.06 -20.55 2.97
N LYS A 231 0.71 -21.27 2.14
CA LYS A 231 2.01 -21.87 2.51
C LYS A 231 3.07 -20.79 2.78
N LEU A 232 3.01 -19.68 2.04
CA LEU A 232 3.93 -18.55 2.24
C LEU A 232 3.65 -17.85 3.57
N LEU A 233 2.38 -17.66 3.93
CA LEU A 233 1.98 -16.99 5.17
C LEU A 233 2.15 -17.91 6.39
N ASP A 234 1.65 -19.13 6.31
CA ASP A 234 1.71 -20.13 7.38
C ASP A 234 2.72 -21.23 7.09
N VAL A 235 3.92 -21.09 7.64
CA VAL A 235 4.99 -22.08 7.49
C VAL A 235 4.69 -23.42 8.16
N THR A 236 3.64 -23.50 9.02
CA THR A 236 3.18 -24.78 9.60
C THR A 236 2.27 -25.57 8.66
N GLY A 237 1.74 -24.91 7.61
CA GLY A 237 0.90 -25.51 6.60
C GLY A 237 -0.53 -25.85 7.07
N LYS A 238 -1.00 -25.27 8.17
CA LYS A 238 -2.36 -25.49 8.70
C LYS A 238 -3.40 -24.60 8.04
N LEU A 239 -2.98 -23.39 7.61
CA LEU A 239 -3.88 -22.41 6.99
C LEU A 239 -4.36 -22.92 5.63
N LYS A 240 -5.68 -22.88 5.44
CA LYS A 240 -6.34 -23.30 4.20
C LYS A 240 -6.44 -22.16 3.20
N ALA A 241 -6.31 -22.47 1.93
CA ALA A 241 -6.57 -21.56 0.83
C ALA A 241 -8.08 -21.27 0.65
N GLY A 242 -8.41 -20.32 -0.22
CA GLY A 242 -9.79 -19.98 -0.57
C GLY A 242 -10.42 -18.90 0.33
N ILE A 243 -9.66 -18.35 1.27
CA ILE A 243 -10.13 -17.27 2.15
C ILE A 243 -10.22 -15.98 1.33
N PRO A 244 -11.38 -15.25 1.36
CA PRO A 244 -11.51 -13.96 0.69
C PRO A 244 -10.48 -12.95 1.17
N MET A 245 -9.94 -12.16 0.23
CA MET A 245 -9.02 -11.08 0.53
C MET A 245 -9.68 -9.73 0.27
N CYS A 246 -9.54 -8.80 1.22
CA CYS A 246 -9.94 -7.41 1.01
C CYS A 246 -8.96 -6.69 0.08
N PRO A 247 -9.36 -5.62 -0.63
CA PRO A 247 -8.41 -4.74 -1.29
C PRO A 247 -7.33 -4.29 -0.31
N PRO A 248 -6.04 -4.46 -0.65
CA PRO A 248 -4.95 -4.02 0.23
C PRO A 248 -4.92 -2.50 0.29
N GLU A 249 -4.73 -1.91 1.47
CA GLU A 249 -4.91 -0.47 1.66
C GLU A 249 -3.78 0.13 2.51
N GLY A 250 -3.51 1.42 2.30
CA GLY A 250 -2.55 2.16 3.10
C GLY A 250 -3.02 2.39 4.54
N ASP A 251 -2.06 2.56 5.45
CA ASP A 251 -2.30 2.78 6.88
C ASP A 251 -3.13 4.05 7.17
N ALA A 252 -2.94 5.11 6.41
CA ALA A 252 -3.72 6.33 6.54
C ALA A 252 -5.21 6.10 6.21
N GLY A 253 -5.52 5.40 5.11
CA GLY A 253 -6.89 5.05 4.73
C GLY A 253 -7.56 4.12 5.73
N THR A 254 -6.87 3.09 6.18
CA THR A 254 -7.39 2.18 7.22
C THR A 254 -7.56 2.88 8.57
N GLY A 255 -6.69 3.85 8.90
CA GLY A 255 -6.84 4.71 10.06
C GLY A 255 -8.10 5.57 10.02
N MET A 256 -8.50 6.07 8.84
CA MET A 256 -9.77 6.78 8.65
C MET A 256 -10.98 5.85 8.87
N VAL A 257 -10.91 4.61 8.41
CA VAL A 257 -11.95 3.61 8.67
C VAL A 257 -12.04 3.30 10.17
N ALA A 258 -10.92 3.06 10.81
CA ALA A 258 -10.85 2.74 12.24
C ALA A 258 -11.41 3.86 13.14
N THR A 259 -11.30 5.11 12.71
CA THR A 259 -11.83 6.29 13.42
C THR A 259 -13.21 6.73 12.94
N ASN A 260 -13.86 5.96 12.05
CA ASN A 260 -15.15 6.30 11.44
C ASN A 260 -15.17 7.69 10.78
N SER A 261 -14.09 8.06 10.10
CA SER A 261 -13.89 9.39 9.52
C SER A 261 -13.80 9.37 7.98
N VAL A 262 -14.55 8.48 7.34
CA VAL A 262 -14.59 8.32 5.87
C VAL A 262 -15.73 9.07 5.17
N ALA A 263 -16.67 9.62 5.93
CA ALA A 263 -17.77 10.39 5.37
C ALA A 263 -17.33 11.84 5.03
N VAL A 264 -17.95 12.42 4.02
CA VAL A 264 -17.73 13.83 3.65
C VAL A 264 -17.92 14.74 4.86
N ARG A 265 -17.04 15.72 5.05
CA ARG A 265 -16.93 16.64 6.19
C ARG A 265 -16.51 16.00 7.51
N THR A 266 -16.05 14.77 7.49
CA THR A 266 -15.37 14.17 8.64
C THR A 266 -13.86 14.18 8.40
N GLY A 267 -13.12 13.84 9.43
CA GLY A 267 -11.67 13.74 9.35
C GLY A 267 -11.09 13.16 10.62
N ASN A 268 -9.82 12.84 10.58
CA ASN A 268 -9.06 12.40 11.73
C ASN A 268 -7.72 13.13 11.84
N VAL A 269 -7.11 13.04 12.98
CA VAL A 269 -5.75 13.51 13.24
C VAL A 269 -4.95 12.32 13.74
N SER A 270 -3.89 11.99 13.01
CA SER A 270 -2.87 11.07 13.49
C SER A 270 -1.83 11.88 14.26
N ALA A 271 -1.63 11.56 15.53
CA ALA A 271 -0.72 12.26 16.42
C ALA A 271 0.29 11.26 17.00
N GLY A 272 1.43 11.13 16.32
CA GLY A 272 2.56 10.32 16.73
C GLY A 272 3.85 11.14 16.72
N THR A 273 4.94 10.58 16.23
CA THR A 273 6.19 11.31 15.98
C THR A 273 5.98 12.42 14.95
N SER A 274 5.15 12.17 13.96
CA SER A 274 4.60 13.18 13.05
C SER A 274 3.14 13.42 13.37
N VAL A 275 2.64 14.61 13.08
CA VAL A 275 1.23 14.96 13.23
C VAL A 275 0.69 15.36 11.87
N PHE A 276 -0.36 14.69 11.41
CA PHE A 276 -1.07 15.06 10.19
C PHE A 276 -2.58 14.93 10.37
N ALA A 277 -3.31 15.78 9.70
CA ALA A 277 -4.76 15.76 9.67
C ALA A 277 -5.23 15.34 8.28
N MET A 278 -6.29 14.54 8.22
CA MET A 278 -6.96 14.14 7.00
C MET A 278 -8.43 14.56 7.08
N ILE A 279 -8.91 15.23 6.04
CA ILE A 279 -10.28 15.75 5.98
C ILE A 279 -10.92 15.31 4.67
N VAL A 280 -12.09 14.66 4.76
CA VAL A 280 -12.87 14.27 3.58
C VAL A 280 -13.58 15.48 3.01
N LEU A 281 -13.23 15.84 1.79
CA LEU A 281 -13.71 17.02 1.11
C LEU A 281 -15.06 16.80 0.41
N GLU A 282 -15.87 17.87 0.30
CA GLU A 282 -17.09 17.88 -0.52
C GLU A 282 -16.79 18.11 -2.01
N LYS A 283 -15.68 18.77 -2.31
CA LYS A 283 -15.25 19.14 -3.67
C LYS A 283 -13.75 19.33 -3.71
N GLU A 284 -13.20 19.27 -4.89
CA GLU A 284 -11.79 19.52 -5.14
C GLU A 284 -11.34 20.90 -4.64
N LEU A 285 -10.05 21.01 -4.31
CA LEU A 285 -9.42 22.28 -4.00
C LEU A 285 -9.42 23.18 -5.24
N SER A 286 -9.54 24.49 -5.05
CA SER A 286 -9.60 25.47 -6.14
C SER A 286 -8.29 25.58 -6.95
N ARG A 287 -7.18 25.09 -6.39
CA ARG A 287 -5.85 25.03 -7.00
C ARG A 287 -5.00 24.03 -6.25
N PRO A 288 -3.87 23.55 -6.82
CA PRO A 288 -2.87 22.78 -6.08
C PRO A 288 -2.25 23.61 -4.96
N TYR A 289 -2.00 22.97 -3.83
CA TYR A 289 -1.23 23.51 -2.71
C TYR A 289 -0.10 22.54 -2.41
N LYS A 290 1.15 23.05 -2.35
CA LYS A 290 2.33 22.19 -2.09
C LYS A 290 2.34 21.57 -0.70
N GLU A 291 1.60 22.18 0.23
CA GLU A 291 1.50 21.76 1.62
C GLU A 291 0.36 20.78 1.88
N ILE A 292 -0.46 20.50 0.86
CA ILE A 292 -1.65 19.66 1.00
C ILE A 292 -1.57 18.52 -0.01
N ASP A 293 -1.50 17.30 0.51
CA ASP A 293 -1.60 16.11 -0.31
C ASP A 293 -3.08 15.78 -0.58
N MET A 294 -3.36 15.42 -1.82
CA MET A 294 -4.69 15.01 -2.24
C MET A 294 -4.69 13.50 -2.45
N VAL A 295 -5.38 12.79 -1.58
CA VAL A 295 -5.56 11.34 -1.65
C VAL A 295 -7.05 10.99 -1.61
N THR A 296 -7.41 9.73 -1.40
CA THR A 296 -8.80 9.31 -1.25
C THR A 296 -8.99 8.47 0.01
N THR A 297 -10.23 8.39 0.49
CA THR A 297 -10.62 7.35 1.43
C THR A 297 -10.64 5.98 0.72
N PRO A 298 -10.63 4.85 1.44
CA PRO A 298 -10.83 3.52 0.85
C PRO A 298 -12.14 3.36 0.07
N SER A 299 -13.11 4.23 0.29
CA SER A 299 -14.38 4.28 -0.46
C SER A 299 -14.36 5.24 -1.66
N GLY A 300 -13.19 5.88 -1.97
CA GLY A 300 -13.00 6.73 -3.12
C GLY A 300 -13.40 8.19 -2.93
N HIS A 301 -13.71 8.64 -1.72
CA HIS A 301 -13.96 10.08 -1.45
C HIS A 301 -12.64 10.85 -1.35
N LEU A 302 -12.65 12.06 -1.89
CA LEU A 302 -11.48 12.94 -1.90
C LEU A 302 -11.09 13.37 -0.48
N VAL A 303 -9.79 13.33 -0.18
CA VAL A 303 -9.20 13.69 1.12
C VAL A 303 -8.06 14.68 0.92
N ALA A 304 -8.00 15.67 1.78
CA ALA A 304 -6.89 16.59 1.93
C ALA A 304 -6.20 16.40 3.28
#